data_63dad9f51037a66d39f184682cfcd9d7
#
_entry.id   63dad9f51037a66d39f184682cfcd9d7
#
_cell.length_a   1.000
_cell.length_b   1.000
_cell.length_c   1.000
_cell.angle_alpha   90.00
_cell.angle_beta   90.00
_cell.angle_gamma   90.00
#
_symmetry.space_group_name_H-M   'P 1'
#
loop_
_entity.id
_entity.type
_entity.pdbx_description
1 polymer ?
#
loop_
_entity_poly.entity_id
_entity_poly.type
_entity_poly.pdbx_seq_one_letter_code
_entity_poly.pdbx_strand_id
1 'polypeptide(L)'
;MCANVPAQHAIQVALGGYQSINDLVLPGGRLLEQRNLAQDRLNAIPGVSVQPAHGALYLFPRLDPEVYAIDDDEAFVIELLRAKKILVSHGGAFNYPHSDHFRLVTLPSVKDLDVALDRLEDFLEDWRERHG
;
A
#
# COMPACT_ATOMS: atom_id res chain seq x y z
N MET A 1 25.95 0.51 16.09
CA MET A 1 25.11 -0.42 16.90
C MET A 1 25.62 -1.84 16.66
N CYS A 2 25.84 -2.63 17.71
CA CYS A 2 26.32 -4.01 17.57
C CYS A 2 25.15 -4.98 17.71
N ALA A 3 25.14 -6.03 16.89
CA ALA A 3 24.13 -7.08 16.99
C ALA A 3 24.30 -7.87 18.30
N ASN A 4 23.20 -8.29 18.89
CA ASN A 4 23.17 -9.09 20.10
C ASN A 4 23.82 -10.47 19.85
N VAL A 5 24.81 -10.86 20.65
CA VAL A 5 25.59 -12.10 20.45
C VAL A 5 24.72 -13.38 20.51
N PRO A 6 23.79 -13.56 21.46
CA PRO A 6 22.89 -14.71 21.45
C PRO A 6 22.06 -14.82 20.16
N ALA A 7 21.58 -13.68 19.62
CA ALA A 7 20.84 -13.67 18.36
C ALA A 7 21.70 -14.08 17.17
N GLN A 8 23.00 -13.71 17.16
CA GLN A 8 23.93 -14.13 16.11
C GLN A 8 24.15 -15.66 16.10
N HIS A 9 24.22 -16.30 17.25
CA HIS A 9 24.31 -17.75 17.35
C HIS A 9 23.00 -18.46 16.96
N ALA A 10 21.86 -17.85 17.22
CA ALA A 10 20.55 -18.42 16.90
C ALA A 10 20.18 -18.28 15.40
N ILE A 11 20.76 -17.34 14.67
CA ILE A 11 20.33 -16.97 13.32
C ILE A 11 20.43 -18.11 12.31
N GLN A 12 21.45 -18.97 12.43
CA GLN A 12 21.61 -20.12 11.53
C GLN A 12 20.45 -21.12 11.68
N VAL A 13 20.06 -21.39 12.93
CA VAL A 13 18.94 -22.30 13.23
C VAL A 13 17.61 -21.64 12.82
N ALA A 14 17.47 -20.36 13.09
CA ALA A 14 16.26 -19.59 12.73
C ALA A 14 16.04 -19.52 11.21
N LEU A 15 17.10 -19.32 10.43
CA LEU A 15 17.02 -19.24 8.97
C LEU A 15 17.04 -20.60 8.27
N GLY A 16 17.68 -21.61 8.86
CA GLY A 16 17.74 -22.98 8.31
C GLY A 16 16.56 -23.87 8.67
N GLY A 17 15.74 -23.46 9.64
CA GLY A 17 14.57 -24.20 10.09
C GLY A 17 13.28 -23.87 9.33
N TYR A 18 12.15 -24.31 9.87
CA TYR A 18 10.84 -23.95 9.36
C TYR A 18 10.60 -22.44 9.43
N GLN A 19 10.20 -21.86 8.31
CA GLN A 19 9.94 -20.44 8.19
C GLN A 19 8.43 -20.19 8.23
N SER A 20 7.91 -19.82 9.39
CA SER A 20 6.47 -19.54 9.59
C SER A 20 5.93 -18.40 8.72
N ILE A 21 6.80 -17.52 8.21
CA ILE A 21 6.41 -16.49 7.26
C ILE A 21 5.81 -17.10 5.98
N ASN A 22 6.20 -18.32 5.60
CA ASN A 22 5.65 -18.99 4.43
C ASN A 22 4.15 -19.23 4.55
N ASP A 23 3.63 -19.48 5.75
CA ASP A 23 2.19 -19.66 5.99
C ASP A 23 1.39 -18.38 5.71
N LEU A 24 2.06 -17.23 5.72
CA LEU A 24 1.46 -15.92 5.49
C LEU A 24 1.55 -15.45 4.04
N VAL A 25 2.59 -15.90 3.31
CA VAL A 25 2.92 -15.39 1.96
C VAL A 25 2.69 -16.38 0.82
N LEU A 26 2.45 -17.65 1.13
CA LEU A 26 2.08 -18.67 0.15
C LEU A 26 0.54 -18.67 -0.10
N PRO A 27 0.06 -19.37 -1.15
CA PRO A 27 -1.38 -19.51 -1.43
C PRO A 27 -2.18 -19.95 -0.19
N GLY A 28 -3.23 -19.21 0.14
CA GLY A 28 -4.02 -19.35 1.37
C GLY A 28 -3.47 -18.55 2.56
N GLY A 29 -2.33 -17.89 2.41
CA GLY A 29 -1.73 -17.06 3.45
C GLY A 29 -2.30 -15.64 3.47
N ARG A 30 -2.54 -15.16 4.67
CA ARG A 30 -3.21 -13.88 4.94
C ARG A 30 -2.57 -12.68 4.22
N LEU A 31 -1.25 -12.58 4.21
CA LEU A 31 -0.55 -11.44 3.59
C LEU A 31 -0.65 -11.47 2.07
N LEU A 32 -0.65 -12.67 1.48
CA LEU A 32 -0.85 -12.83 0.04
C LEU A 32 -2.25 -12.41 -0.37
N GLU A 33 -3.27 -12.83 0.37
CA GLU A 33 -4.67 -12.48 0.09
C GLU A 33 -4.92 -10.98 0.21
N GLN A 34 -4.42 -10.34 1.27
CA GLN A 34 -4.52 -8.89 1.48
C GLN A 34 -3.86 -8.08 0.36
N ARG A 35 -2.65 -8.50 -0.04
CA ARG A 35 -1.94 -7.86 -1.14
C ARG A 35 -2.69 -7.99 -2.46
N ASN A 36 -3.15 -9.18 -2.79
CA ASN A 36 -3.86 -9.44 -4.04
C ASN A 36 -5.15 -8.64 -4.10
N LEU A 37 -5.97 -8.69 -3.03
CA LEU A 37 -7.18 -7.88 -2.94
C LEU A 37 -6.90 -6.39 -3.20
N ALA A 38 -5.92 -5.82 -2.48
CA ALA A 38 -5.63 -4.40 -2.63
C ALA A 38 -5.12 -4.05 -4.03
N GLN A 39 -4.27 -4.90 -4.63
CA GLN A 39 -3.76 -4.69 -5.98
C GLN A 39 -4.88 -4.75 -7.02
N ASP A 40 -5.75 -5.75 -6.93
CA ASP A 40 -6.85 -5.95 -7.88
C ASP A 40 -7.86 -4.80 -7.78
N ARG A 41 -8.25 -4.40 -6.55
CA ARG A 41 -9.17 -3.29 -6.31
C ARG A 41 -8.60 -1.96 -6.81
N LEU A 42 -7.34 -1.66 -6.53
CA LEU A 42 -6.70 -0.42 -6.98
C LEU A 42 -6.60 -0.36 -8.51
N ASN A 43 -6.24 -1.46 -9.17
CA ASN A 43 -6.17 -1.51 -10.64
C ASN A 43 -7.55 -1.46 -11.32
N ALA A 44 -8.64 -1.69 -10.60
CA ALA A 44 -10.01 -1.55 -11.10
C ALA A 44 -10.48 -0.08 -11.10
N ILE A 45 -9.83 0.81 -10.33
CA ILE A 45 -10.19 2.23 -10.26
C ILE A 45 -9.66 2.94 -11.53
N PRO A 46 -10.49 3.67 -12.27
CA PRO A 46 -10.06 4.39 -13.46
C PRO A 46 -8.92 5.38 -13.17
N GLY A 47 -7.85 5.33 -13.96
CA GLY A 47 -6.68 6.19 -13.80
C GLY A 47 -5.75 5.81 -12.64
N VAL A 48 -5.97 4.68 -11.96
CA VAL A 48 -5.06 4.14 -10.94
C VAL A 48 -4.33 2.93 -11.51
N SER A 49 -3.04 2.84 -11.26
CA SER A 49 -2.22 1.68 -11.65
C SER A 49 -1.26 1.27 -10.55
N VAL A 50 -1.14 -0.03 -10.32
CA VAL A 50 -0.25 -0.62 -9.31
C VAL A 50 0.58 -1.71 -9.97
N GLN A 51 1.90 -1.58 -9.84
CA GLN A 51 2.82 -2.65 -10.24
C GLN A 51 2.74 -3.83 -9.25
N PRO A 52 2.86 -5.08 -9.73
CA PRO A 52 2.84 -6.24 -8.85
C PRO A 52 3.93 -6.17 -7.79
N ALA A 53 3.55 -6.25 -6.52
CA ALA A 53 4.50 -6.29 -5.42
C ALA A 53 5.00 -7.73 -5.20
N HIS A 54 6.30 -7.96 -5.39
CA HIS A 54 6.94 -9.26 -5.20
C HIS A 54 7.48 -9.48 -3.78
N GLY A 55 7.38 -8.49 -2.92
CA GLY A 55 7.83 -8.56 -1.53
C GLY A 55 7.27 -7.44 -0.67
N ALA A 56 7.60 -7.49 0.62
CA ALA A 56 7.14 -6.55 1.63
C ALA A 56 5.59 -6.46 1.75
N LEU A 57 5.11 -5.38 2.36
CA LEU A 57 3.72 -5.17 2.76
C LEU A 57 3.15 -3.88 2.15
N TYR A 58 3.79 -3.37 1.11
CA TYR A 58 3.53 -2.06 0.56
C TYR A 58 3.12 -2.16 -0.89
N LEU A 59 2.13 -1.36 -1.27
CA LEU A 59 1.82 -1.01 -2.65
C LEU A 59 2.15 0.47 -2.87
N PHE A 60 2.53 0.81 -4.09
CA PHE A 60 2.86 2.18 -4.49
C PHE A 60 2.03 2.57 -5.72
N PRO A 61 0.72 2.83 -5.55
CA PRO A 61 -0.19 3.19 -6.62
C PRO A 61 0.23 4.49 -7.28
N ARG A 62 0.13 4.50 -8.62
CA ARG A 62 0.23 5.69 -9.45
C ARG A 62 -1.17 6.18 -9.80
N LEU A 63 -1.38 7.47 -9.62
CA LEU A 63 -2.55 8.20 -10.08
C LEU A 63 -2.21 8.87 -11.41
N ASP A 64 -2.97 8.60 -12.47
CA ASP A 64 -2.70 9.18 -13.79
C ASP A 64 -2.85 10.71 -13.73
N PRO A 65 -1.80 11.50 -14.02
CA PRO A 65 -1.89 12.96 -13.98
C PRO A 65 -2.93 13.57 -14.92
N GLU A 66 -3.27 12.88 -16.02
CA GLU A 66 -4.32 13.33 -16.95
C GLU A 66 -5.73 13.15 -16.35
N VAL A 67 -5.88 12.28 -15.34
CA VAL A 67 -7.16 11.97 -14.71
C VAL A 67 -7.32 12.67 -13.36
N TYR A 68 -6.24 12.81 -12.59
CA TYR A 68 -6.30 13.29 -11.21
C TYR A 68 -5.70 14.69 -11.00
N ALA A 69 -4.80 15.15 -11.88
CA ALA A 69 -4.19 16.50 -11.85
C ALA A 69 -3.69 16.93 -10.45
N ILE A 70 -2.90 16.06 -9.78
CA ILE A 70 -2.39 16.30 -8.43
C ILE A 70 -1.08 17.07 -8.50
N ASP A 71 -1.09 18.33 -8.06
CA ASP A 71 0.11 19.17 -7.99
C ASP A 71 0.88 18.98 -6.68
N ASP A 72 0.16 18.72 -5.59
CA ASP A 72 0.70 18.57 -4.22
C ASP A 72 0.19 17.26 -3.62
N ASP A 73 1.05 16.24 -3.58
CA ASP A 73 0.73 14.91 -3.08
C ASP A 73 0.58 14.88 -1.55
N GLU A 74 1.22 15.78 -0.80
CA GLU A 74 1.02 15.91 0.64
C GLU A 74 -0.38 16.48 0.93
N ALA A 75 -0.78 17.54 0.25
CA ALA A 75 -2.11 18.11 0.39
C ALA A 75 -3.20 17.08 0.04
N PHE A 76 -3.00 16.30 -1.03
CA PHE A 76 -3.90 15.21 -1.43
C PHE A 76 -4.09 14.17 -0.33
N VAL A 77 -3.02 13.63 0.27
CA VAL A 77 -3.15 12.62 1.33
C VAL A 77 -3.73 13.19 2.62
N ILE A 78 -3.50 14.48 2.91
CA ILE A 78 -4.14 15.17 4.06
C ILE A 78 -5.64 15.32 3.83
N GLU A 79 -6.08 15.64 2.62
CA GLU A 79 -7.51 15.72 2.29
C GLU A 79 -8.18 14.35 2.39
N LEU A 80 -7.56 13.28 1.85
CA LEU A 80 -8.01 11.92 2.00
C LEU A 80 -8.18 11.53 3.48
N LEU A 81 -7.19 11.84 4.31
CA LEU A 81 -7.26 11.57 5.75
C LEU A 81 -8.43 12.31 6.42
N ARG A 82 -8.64 13.56 6.07
CA ARG A 82 -9.74 14.38 6.64
C ARG A 82 -11.11 13.88 6.20
N ALA A 83 -11.28 13.58 4.91
CA ALA A 83 -12.54 13.19 4.32
C ALA A 83 -12.95 11.75 4.67
N LYS A 84 -12.04 10.79 4.50
CA LYS A 84 -12.36 9.35 4.56
C LYS A 84 -11.72 8.63 5.75
N LYS A 85 -10.88 9.30 6.57
CA LYS A 85 -10.16 8.73 7.72
C LYS A 85 -9.20 7.59 7.31
N ILE A 86 -8.57 7.74 6.16
CA ILE A 86 -7.56 6.83 5.63
C ILE A 86 -6.21 7.53 5.67
N LEU A 87 -5.22 6.93 6.32
CA LEU A 87 -3.85 7.41 6.38
C LEU A 87 -2.98 6.63 5.41
N VAL A 88 -2.46 7.31 4.40
CA VAL A 88 -1.44 6.82 3.47
C VAL A 88 -0.23 7.74 3.51
N SER A 89 0.89 7.33 2.92
CA SER A 89 2.06 8.20 2.80
C SER A 89 2.15 8.72 1.36
N HIS A 90 2.38 10.01 1.20
CA HIS A 90 2.60 10.61 -0.13
C HIS A 90 3.96 10.19 -0.73
N GLY A 91 4.09 10.23 -2.05
CA GLY A 91 5.31 9.82 -2.76
C GLY A 91 6.51 10.68 -2.42
N GLY A 92 6.31 11.99 -2.27
CA GLY A 92 7.33 12.96 -1.89
C GLY A 92 8.04 12.64 -0.57
N ALA A 93 7.38 11.96 0.39
CA ALA A 93 8.01 11.47 1.63
C ALA A 93 9.16 10.46 1.37
N PHE A 94 9.21 9.87 0.19
CA PHE A 94 10.25 8.92 -0.25
C PHE A 94 11.19 9.53 -1.30
N ASN A 95 11.23 10.86 -1.41
CA ASN A 95 11.96 11.59 -2.46
C ASN A 95 11.54 11.19 -3.89
N TYR A 96 10.29 10.73 -4.06
CA TYR A 96 9.76 10.46 -5.38
C TYR A 96 9.52 11.79 -6.13
N PRO A 97 9.99 11.94 -7.37
CA PRO A 97 10.06 13.26 -8.02
C PRO A 97 8.73 13.76 -8.59
N HIS A 98 7.67 12.93 -8.57
CA HIS A 98 6.36 13.26 -9.11
C HIS A 98 5.28 13.18 -8.03
N SER A 99 4.27 14.05 -8.11
CA SER A 99 3.16 14.11 -7.15
C SER A 99 2.03 13.09 -7.45
N ASP A 100 2.33 12.07 -8.25
CA ASP A 100 1.34 11.11 -8.78
C ASP A 100 1.33 9.76 -8.07
N HIS A 101 2.02 9.62 -6.94
CA HIS A 101 2.10 8.36 -6.20
C HIS A 101 1.80 8.52 -4.71
N PHE A 102 1.24 7.47 -4.13
CA PHE A 102 1.15 7.31 -2.67
C PHE A 102 1.49 5.88 -2.25
N ARG A 103 1.89 5.69 -0.98
CA ARG A 103 2.16 4.35 -0.44
C ARG A 103 1.01 3.89 0.44
N LEU A 104 0.50 2.69 0.13
CA LEU A 104 -0.50 1.98 0.92
C LEU A 104 0.12 0.75 1.59
N VAL A 105 -0.32 0.45 2.82
CA VAL A 105 0.11 -0.72 3.61
C VAL A 105 -0.99 -1.78 3.60
N THR A 106 -0.66 -3.02 3.23
CA THR A 106 -1.63 -4.12 3.07
C THR A 106 -1.76 -5.00 4.33
N LEU A 107 -1.50 -4.46 5.52
CA LEU A 107 -1.55 -5.20 6.80
C LEU A 107 -2.94 -5.37 7.43
N PRO A 108 -3.92 -4.48 7.23
CA PRO A 108 -5.27 -4.68 7.78
C PRO A 108 -5.89 -6.00 7.32
N SER A 109 -6.86 -6.52 8.07
CA SER A 109 -7.59 -7.72 7.63
C SER A 109 -8.24 -7.49 6.25
N VAL A 110 -8.51 -8.56 5.51
CA VAL A 110 -9.18 -8.49 4.20
C VAL A 110 -10.45 -7.65 4.29
N LYS A 111 -11.25 -7.84 5.34
CA LYS A 111 -12.50 -7.09 5.57
C LYS A 111 -12.26 -5.60 5.81
N ASP A 112 -11.29 -5.25 6.65
CA ASP A 112 -11.00 -3.85 6.96
C ASP A 112 -10.36 -3.14 5.76
N LEU A 113 -9.52 -3.86 5.03
CA LEU A 113 -8.87 -3.36 3.81
C LEU A 113 -9.90 -3.10 2.71
N ASP A 114 -10.87 -4.00 2.53
CA ASP A 114 -11.94 -3.85 1.55
C ASP A 114 -12.79 -2.59 1.84
N VAL A 115 -13.20 -2.40 3.10
CA VAL A 115 -13.91 -1.17 3.53
C VAL A 115 -13.06 0.09 3.34
N ALA A 116 -11.76 0.01 3.57
CA ALA A 116 -10.87 1.15 3.35
C ALA A 116 -10.73 1.47 1.85
N LEU A 117 -10.67 0.44 1.01
CA LEU A 117 -10.59 0.60 -0.44
C LEU A 117 -11.89 1.16 -1.03
N ASP A 118 -13.08 0.77 -0.54
CA ASP A 118 -14.35 1.40 -0.91
C ASP A 118 -14.33 2.92 -0.65
N ARG A 119 -13.86 3.32 0.53
CA ARG A 119 -13.75 4.75 0.88
C ARG A 119 -12.71 5.49 0.06
N LEU A 120 -11.62 4.82 -0.31
CA LEU A 120 -10.60 5.38 -1.19
C LEU A 120 -11.16 5.58 -2.59
N GLU A 121 -11.88 4.59 -3.12
CA GLU A 121 -12.53 4.67 -4.43
C GLU A 121 -13.53 5.83 -4.49
N ASP A 122 -14.42 5.95 -3.50
CA ASP A 122 -15.35 7.10 -3.35
C ASP A 122 -14.60 8.44 -3.35
N PHE A 123 -13.46 8.53 -2.63
CA PHE A 123 -12.67 9.77 -2.58
C PHE A 123 -12.06 10.10 -3.93
N LEU A 124 -11.54 9.10 -4.63
CA LEU A 124 -10.93 9.26 -5.95
C LEU A 124 -11.97 9.62 -7.02
N GLU A 125 -13.21 9.12 -6.89
CA GLU A 125 -14.32 9.54 -7.73
C GLU A 125 -14.70 11.01 -7.50
N ASP A 126 -14.92 11.39 -6.24
CA ASP A 126 -15.17 12.79 -5.83
C ASP A 126 -14.05 13.74 -6.31
N TRP A 127 -12.79 13.26 -6.27
CA TRP A 127 -11.63 14.05 -6.71
C TRP A 127 -11.67 14.30 -8.22
N ARG A 128 -11.92 13.26 -9.02
CA ARG A 128 -12.02 13.37 -10.49
C ARG A 128 -13.14 14.33 -10.91
N GLU A 129 -14.30 14.28 -10.24
CA GLU A 129 -15.41 15.16 -10.54
C GLU A 129 -15.10 16.64 -10.26
N ARG A 130 -14.21 16.92 -9.31
CA ARG A 130 -13.84 18.29 -8.93
C ARG A 130 -12.67 18.87 -9.73
N HIS A 131 -11.80 18.02 -10.27
CA HIS A 131 -10.54 18.44 -10.87
C HIS A 131 -10.31 17.90 -12.29
N GLY A 132 -11.21 17.05 -12.79
CA GLY A 132 -11.17 16.45 -14.13
C GLY A 132 -11.86 17.27 -15.23
#